data_ff695e24588a32babb779bd2bcf491bf
#
_entry.id   ff695e24588a32babb779bd2bcf491bf
#
_cell.length_a   1.000
_cell.length_b   1.000
_cell.length_c   1.000
_cell.angle_alpha   90.00
_cell.angle_beta   90.00
_cell.angle_gamma   90.00
#
_symmetry.space_group_name_H-M   'P 1'
#
loop_
_entity.id
_entity.type
_entity.pdbx_description
1 polymer ?
#
loop_
_entity_poly.entity_id
_entity_poly.type
_entity_poly.pdbx_seq_one_letter_code
_entity_poly.pdbx_strand_id
1 'polypeptide(L)'
;MKVGVLEHFDSMHLLPGHPKCGVPHGHTYRVEVVVEGPVRDGMVVDFDVLKRSLREILKTYDHTDLNRLLPMPSCENIALDLLARLKSRVPHEKMSVRVWEGDGKWAECEG
;
A
#
# COMPACT_ATOMS: atom_id res chain seq x y z
N MET A 1 -12.04 -11.81 12.77
CA MET A 1 -11.90 -12.27 11.35
C MET A 1 -11.08 -11.27 10.56
N LYS A 2 -10.15 -11.76 9.79
CA LYS A 2 -9.35 -10.95 8.88
C LYS A 2 -9.68 -11.29 7.43
N VAL A 3 -9.84 -10.28 6.61
CA VAL A 3 -9.99 -10.40 5.15
C VAL A 3 -8.99 -9.48 4.48
N GLY A 4 -8.53 -9.84 3.30
CA GLY A 4 -7.53 -9.04 2.63
C GLY A 4 -7.63 -9.10 1.11
N VAL A 5 -7.02 -8.10 0.48
CA VAL A 5 -6.87 -8.01 -0.97
C VAL A 5 -5.42 -7.72 -1.32
N LEU A 6 -5.05 -8.09 -2.54
CA LEU A 6 -3.71 -7.92 -3.07
C LEU A 6 -3.79 -7.20 -4.40
N GLU A 7 -2.98 -6.16 -4.55
CA GLU A 7 -2.81 -5.42 -5.80
C GLU A 7 -1.34 -5.15 -6.06
N HIS A 8 -1.02 -4.74 -7.29
CA HIS A 8 0.33 -4.42 -7.73
C HIS A 8 0.36 -3.05 -8.38
N PHE A 9 1.52 -2.39 -8.30
CA PHE A 9 1.83 -1.26 -9.15
C PHE A 9 3.31 -1.23 -9.49
N ASP A 10 3.64 -0.64 -10.64
CA ASP A 10 5.01 -0.48 -11.10
C ASP A 10 5.38 0.99 -11.06
N SER A 11 6.52 1.30 -10.45
CA SER A 11 6.92 2.69 -10.32
C SER A 11 8.42 2.81 -10.10
N MET A 12 8.92 4.03 -10.17
CA MET A 12 10.32 4.34 -9.93
C MET A 12 10.48 5.22 -8.70
N HIS A 13 11.63 5.12 -8.07
CA HIS A 13 12.04 5.99 -6.97
C HIS A 13 13.55 6.08 -6.85
N LEU A 14 14.00 7.00 -6.02
CA LEU A 14 15.31 6.97 -5.42
C LEU A 14 15.17 7.22 -3.92
N LEU A 15 16.12 6.70 -3.15
CA LEU A 15 16.18 6.95 -1.70
C LEU A 15 17.28 7.96 -1.45
N PRO A 16 16.94 9.25 -1.21
CA PRO A 16 17.94 10.31 -1.04
C PRO A 16 18.97 9.95 0.03
N GLY A 17 20.25 10.07 -0.31
CA GLY A 17 21.36 9.79 0.60
C GLY A 17 21.73 8.33 0.76
N HIS A 18 20.98 7.39 0.17
CA HIS A 18 21.31 5.97 0.25
C HIS A 18 22.45 5.62 -0.73
N PRO A 19 23.51 4.91 -0.29
CA PRO A 19 24.66 4.62 -1.15
C PRO A 19 24.33 3.84 -2.42
N LYS A 20 23.41 2.88 -2.33
CA LYS A 20 23.01 2.00 -3.44
C LYS A 20 21.73 2.47 -4.12
N CYS A 21 20.73 2.86 -3.35
CA CYS A 21 19.39 3.21 -3.83
C CYS A 21 19.17 4.69 -4.05
N GLY A 22 20.25 5.50 -3.95
CA GLY A 22 20.20 6.94 -4.19
C GLY A 22 20.14 7.35 -5.66
N VAL A 23 20.13 6.39 -6.60
CA VAL A 23 19.94 6.62 -8.03
C VAL A 23 18.53 6.15 -8.43
N PRO A 24 17.91 6.79 -9.46
CA PRO A 24 16.59 6.37 -9.91
C PRO A 24 16.57 4.91 -10.37
N HIS A 25 15.63 4.15 -9.90
CA HIS A 25 15.43 2.75 -10.29
C HIS A 25 13.95 2.37 -10.14
N GLY A 26 13.55 1.27 -10.76
CA GLY A 26 12.16 0.82 -10.77
C GLY A 26 11.95 -0.48 -10.04
N HIS A 27 10.73 -0.67 -9.55
CA HIS A 27 10.26 -1.90 -8.93
C HIS A 27 8.83 -2.20 -9.33
N THR A 28 8.46 -3.47 -9.28
CA THR A 28 7.08 -3.89 -9.11
C THR A 28 6.81 -3.97 -7.62
N TYR A 29 5.85 -3.18 -7.17
CA TYR A 29 5.39 -3.18 -5.78
C TYR A 29 4.15 -4.04 -5.66
N ARG A 30 4.07 -4.80 -4.58
CA ARG A 30 2.88 -5.55 -4.20
C ARG A 30 2.31 -4.93 -2.94
N VAL A 31 1.00 -4.74 -2.91
CA VAL A 31 0.31 -4.13 -1.77
C VAL A 31 -0.74 -5.09 -1.26
N GLU A 32 -0.62 -5.47 0.01
CA GLU A 32 -1.61 -6.27 0.71
C GLU A 32 -2.32 -5.38 1.74
N VAL A 33 -3.64 -5.36 1.68
CA VAL A 33 -4.46 -4.64 2.66
C VAL A 33 -5.32 -5.65 3.39
N VAL A 34 -5.23 -5.66 4.71
CA VAL A 34 -6.01 -6.55 5.58
C VAL A 34 -6.91 -5.71 6.47
N VAL A 35 -8.18 -6.05 6.50
CA VAL A 35 -9.19 -5.46 7.39
C VAL A 35 -9.62 -6.50 8.40
N GLU A 36 -9.61 -6.15 9.68
CA GLU A 36 -10.05 -7.00 10.78
C GLU A 36 -11.29 -6.42 11.42
N GLY A 37 -12.25 -7.26 11.70
CA GLY A 37 -13.48 -6.89 12.37
C GLY A 37 -14.45 -8.06 12.51
N PRO A 38 -15.65 -7.82 13.04
CA PRO A 38 -16.67 -8.85 13.14
C PRO A 38 -17.28 -9.16 11.79
N VAL A 39 -17.75 -10.40 11.63
CA VAL A 39 -18.56 -10.80 10.47
C VAL A 39 -19.99 -10.34 10.68
N ARG A 40 -20.49 -9.52 9.77
CA ARG A 40 -21.89 -9.05 9.76
C ARG A 40 -22.47 -9.29 8.38
N ASP A 41 -23.62 -9.93 8.34
CA ASP A 41 -24.27 -10.32 7.07
C ASP A 41 -23.31 -11.09 6.14
N GLY A 42 -22.50 -11.97 6.74
CA GLY A 42 -21.54 -12.80 6.00
C GLY A 42 -20.23 -12.14 5.59
N MET A 43 -20.00 -10.86 5.96
CA MET A 43 -18.82 -10.11 5.54
C MET A 43 -18.18 -9.33 6.68
N VAL A 44 -16.87 -9.17 6.64
CA VAL A 44 -16.16 -8.15 7.42
C VAL A 44 -16.23 -6.83 6.67
N VAL A 45 -15.94 -6.87 5.39
CA VAL A 45 -16.07 -5.75 4.43
C VAL A 45 -16.28 -6.37 3.06
N ASP A 46 -16.98 -5.66 2.18
CA ASP A 46 -17.13 -6.08 0.80
C ASP A 46 -15.76 -5.99 0.09
N PHE A 47 -15.30 -7.10 -0.50
CA PHE A 47 -14.05 -7.12 -1.26
C PHE A 47 -14.04 -6.10 -2.40
N ASP A 48 -15.17 -5.87 -3.06
CA ASP A 48 -15.25 -4.92 -4.16
C ASP A 48 -15.02 -3.48 -3.68
N VAL A 49 -15.53 -3.13 -2.50
CA VAL A 49 -15.30 -1.82 -1.89
C VAL A 49 -13.83 -1.65 -1.54
N LEU A 50 -13.24 -2.65 -0.88
CA LEU A 50 -11.84 -2.60 -0.49
C LEU A 50 -10.92 -2.53 -1.71
N LYS A 51 -11.15 -3.39 -2.68
CA LYS A 51 -10.33 -3.49 -3.89
C LYS A 51 -10.43 -2.24 -4.77
N ARG A 52 -11.64 -1.70 -4.95
CA ARG A 52 -11.85 -0.48 -5.71
C ARG A 52 -11.16 0.72 -5.06
N SER A 53 -11.30 0.86 -3.75
CA SER A 53 -10.66 1.93 -3.00
C SER A 53 -9.13 1.87 -3.14
N LEU A 54 -8.56 0.67 -3.01
CA LEU A 54 -7.13 0.48 -3.17
C LEU A 54 -6.68 0.81 -4.61
N ARG A 55 -7.38 0.31 -5.61
CA ARG A 55 -7.05 0.56 -7.02
C ARG A 55 -7.09 2.04 -7.38
N GLU A 56 -8.08 2.78 -6.89
CA GLU A 56 -8.17 4.22 -7.12
C GLU A 56 -6.98 4.98 -6.54
N ILE A 57 -6.55 4.61 -5.34
CA ILE A 57 -5.37 5.19 -4.73
C ILE A 57 -4.12 4.83 -5.53
N LEU A 58 -3.97 3.56 -5.92
CA LEU A 58 -2.80 3.08 -6.63
C LEU A 58 -2.63 3.69 -8.03
N LYS A 59 -3.67 4.25 -8.64
CA LYS A 59 -3.53 5.03 -9.89
C LYS A 59 -2.57 6.21 -9.73
N THR A 60 -2.49 6.79 -8.54
CA THR A 60 -1.56 7.88 -8.24
C THR A 60 -0.13 7.37 -8.11
N TYR A 61 0.04 6.12 -7.70
CA TYR A 61 1.35 5.50 -7.48
C TYR A 61 1.92 4.81 -8.71
N ASP A 62 1.04 4.32 -9.60
CA ASP A 62 1.43 3.49 -10.73
C ASP A 62 2.05 4.30 -11.86
N HIS A 63 3.12 3.77 -12.46
CA HIS A 63 3.81 4.37 -13.61
C HIS A 63 4.24 5.82 -13.37
N THR A 64 4.79 6.11 -12.20
CA THR A 64 5.22 7.45 -11.83
C THR A 64 6.57 7.45 -11.11
N ASP A 65 7.09 8.64 -10.88
CA ASP A 65 8.23 8.87 -9.99
C ASP A 65 7.67 9.12 -8.59
N LEU A 66 7.88 8.17 -7.68
CA LEU A 66 7.34 8.22 -6.32
C LEU A 66 7.92 9.39 -5.51
N ASN A 67 9.06 9.93 -5.88
CA ASN A 67 9.65 11.11 -5.23
C ASN A 67 8.81 12.38 -5.44
N ARG A 68 7.88 12.36 -6.40
CA ARG A 68 6.90 13.45 -6.57
C ARG A 68 5.78 13.38 -5.54
N LEU A 69 5.53 12.20 -4.98
CA LEU A 69 4.47 11.97 -3.99
C LEU A 69 5.00 12.06 -2.56
N LEU A 70 6.20 11.53 -2.34
CA LEU A 70 6.80 11.41 -1.01
C LEU A 70 8.26 11.84 -1.07
N PRO A 71 8.75 12.66 -0.11
CA PRO A 71 10.16 13.05 -0.08
C PRO A 71 11.12 11.87 0.04
N MET A 72 10.72 10.84 0.79
CA MET A 72 11.49 9.60 0.98
C MET A 72 10.55 8.41 0.72
N PRO A 73 10.42 7.96 -0.54
CA PRO A 73 9.47 6.90 -0.90
C PRO A 73 10.04 5.49 -0.65
N SER A 74 10.37 5.21 0.60
CA SER A 74 10.69 3.88 1.08
C SER A 74 9.43 3.02 1.18
N CYS A 75 9.58 1.70 1.26
CA CYS A 75 8.45 0.81 1.54
C CYS A 75 7.66 1.22 2.78
N GLU A 76 8.38 1.63 3.82
CA GLU A 76 7.79 2.07 5.08
C GLU A 76 6.90 3.30 4.89
N ASN A 77 7.41 4.32 4.22
CA ASN A 77 6.64 5.56 4.00
C ASN A 77 5.50 5.36 2.99
N ILE A 78 5.68 4.51 2.01
CA ILE A 78 4.59 4.13 1.10
C ILE A 78 3.47 3.43 1.88
N ALA A 79 3.81 2.48 2.74
CA ALA A 79 2.82 1.77 3.56
C ALA A 79 2.05 2.73 4.48
N LEU A 80 2.73 3.65 5.14
CA LEU A 80 2.09 4.66 6.00
C LEU A 80 1.15 5.57 5.23
N ASP A 81 1.54 6.03 4.05
CA ASP A 81 0.72 6.89 3.22
C ASP A 81 -0.51 6.15 2.70
N LEU A 82 -0.35 4.92 2.23
CA LEU A 82 -1.47 4.09 1.79
C LEU A 82 -2.46 3.82 2.92
N LEU A 83 -1.97 3.48 4.11
CA LEU A 83 -2.83 3.25 5.27
C LEU A 83 -3.66 4.50 5.60
N ALA A 84 -3.03 5.66 5.64
CA ALA A 84 -3.72 6.92 5.93
C ALA A 84 -4.84 7.21 4.91
N ARG A 85 -4.58 6.98 3.62
CA ARG A 85 -5.56 7.20 2.55
C ARG A 85 -6.70 6.19 2.60
N LEU A 86 -6.40 4.92 2.87
CA LEU A 86 -7.41 3.86 2.93
C LEU A 86 -8.33 4.00 4.15
N LYS A 87 -7.80 4.43 5.28
CA LYS A 87 -8.58 4.59 6.52
C LYS A 87 -9.76 5.55 6.36
N SER A 88 -9.64 6.55 5.50
CA SER A 88 -10.72 7.51 5.24
C SER A 88 -11.75 7.01 4.22
N ARG A 89 -11.51 5.90 3.55
CA ARG A 89 -12.34 5.39 2.46
C ARG A 89 -13.07 4.09 2.76
N VAL A 90 -12.53 3.27 3.67
CA VAL A 90 -13.00 1.90 3.92
C VAL A 90 -13.41 1.77 5.38
N PRO A 91 -14.64 1.30 5.67
CA PRO A 91 -15.04 0.97 7.03
C PRO A 91 -14.14 -0.13 7.60
N HIS A 92 -13.66 0.06 8.80
CA HIS A 92 -12.75 -0.88 9.44
C HIS A 92 -12.74 -0.69 10.97
N GLU A 93 -12.45 -1.75 11.70
CA GLU A 93 -12.06 -1.66 13.11
C GLU A 93 -10.54 -1.59 13.22
N LYS A 94 -9.85 -2.46 12.48
CA LYS A 94 -8.41 -2.48 12.39
C LYS A 94 -8.01 -2.73 10.93
N MET A 95 -6.99 -2.03 10.47
CA MET A 95 -6.47 -2.18 9.12
C MET A 95 -4.95 -2.29 9.15
N SER A 96 -4.41 -3.15 8.31
CA SER A 96 -2.96 -3.20 8.06
C SER A 96 -2.68 -3.10 6.57
N VAL A 97 -1.52 -2.52 6.25
CA VAL A 97 -1.02 -2.40 4.89
C VAL A 97 0.40 -2.93 4.86
N ARG A 98 0.65 -3.88 3.97
CA ARG A 98 1.98 -4.40 3.69
C ARG A 98 2.37 -4.05 2.28
N VAL A 99 3.54 -3.44 2.11
CA VAL A 99 4.09 -3.08 0.82
C VAL A 99 5.34 -3.89 0.57
N TRP A 100 5.36 -4.61 -0.54
CA TRP A 100 6.50 -5.38 -1.01
C TRP A 100 7.24 -4.61 -2.09
N GLU A 101 8.56 -4.53 -1.98
CA GLU A 101 9.45 -4.06 -3.02
C GLU A 101 10.10 -5.28 -3.66
N GLY A 102 9.60 -5.67 -4.84
CA GLY A 102 9.94 -6.97 -5.42
C GLY A 102 9.42 -8.13 -4.57
N ASP A 103 10.13 -9.26 -4.59
CA ASP A 103 9.65 -10.51 -3.97
C ASP A 103 10.17 -10.75 -2.54
N GLY A 104 11.23 -10.09 -2.14
CA GLY A 104 11.96 -10.46 -0.92
C GLY A 104 11.98 -9.44 0.20
N LYS A 105 11.42 -8.25 -0.01
CA LYS A 105 11.49 -7.16 0.98
C LYS A 105 10.14 -6.51 1.14
N TRP A 106 9.75 -6.24 2.39
CA TRP A 106 8.46 -5.64 2.67
C TRP A 106 8.48 -4.84 3.98
N ALA A 107 7.52 -3.94 4.10
CA ALA A 107 7.21 -3.21 5.31
C ALA A 107 5.71 -3.28 5.56
N GLU A 108 5.31 -3.33 6.82
CA GLU A 108 3.91 -3.39 7.22
C GLU A 108 3.64 -2.41 8.35
N CYS A 109 2.50 -1.74 8.26
CA CYS A 109 1.98 -0.89 9.32
C CYS A 109 0.51 -1.17 9.54
N GLU A 110 0.01 -0.83 10.74
CA GLU A 110 -1.39 -0.99 11.09
C GLU A 110 -1.92 0.18 11.91
N GLY A 111 -3.22 0.32 11.86
CA GLY A 111 -3.89 1.40 12.60
C GLY A 111 -5.39 1.40 12.47
#